data_6c5f374783ea0a21343722bb9316da8c
#
_entry.id   6c5f374783ea0a21343722bb9316da8c
#
_cell.length_a   1.000
_cell.length_b   1.000
_cell.length_c   1.000
_cell.angle_alpha   90.00
_cell.angle_beta   90.00
_cell.angle_gamma   90.00
#
_symmetry.space_group_name_H-M   'P 1'
#
loop_
_entity.id
_entity.type
_entity.pdbx_description
1 polymer ?
#
loop_
_entity_poly.entity_id
_entity_poly.type
_entity_poly.pdbx_seq_one_letter_code
_entity_poly.pdbx_strand_id
1 'polypeptide(L)'
;GTCMRTSPSLSELQSRFSRSIVDGAADGLLPWISARGIEPSARRQIYRNAVLATQVETLATSFPAVQRLLGDACFDGWATRYAAWHGSNSGNLQHLGHDFAEFLETRPELATLRWLGDLCRLEWLRRRTILAADAQSLDVATLHASLLAAGDDPVIQLLPCVRSLASGFRVLDLWHFSQSPEAVAVDPDAGPQALLLWRDAGRVAMQECAPASIAFIRALSHGATLSKAVDAAMRIDAGAELAQLMVPLLDNALVRNVVPASFQLPASLHATREHP
;
A
#
# COMPACT_ATOMS: atom_id res chain seq x y z
N GLY A 1 51.40 -24.03 -0.54
CA GLY A 1 50.93 -22.66 -0.76
C GLY A 1 49.63 -22.46 -0.04
N THR A 2 49.67 -21.86 1.16
CA THR A 2 48.47 -21.52 1.93
C THR A 2 47.79 -20.35 1.23
N CYS A 3 46.68 -20.60 0.55
CA CYS A 3 45.87 -19.55 -0.05
C CYS A 3 45.26 -18.72 1.08
N MET A 4 45.78 -17.51 1.33
CA MET A 4 45.18 -16.53 2.25
C MET A 4 43.79 -16.16 1.71
N ARG A 5 42.75 -16.68 2.34
CA ARG A 5 41.38 -16.23 2.10
C ARG A 5 41.28 -14.79 2.61
N THR A 6 41.22 -13.82 1.74
CA THR A 6 40.89 -12.46 2.11
C THR A 6 39.53 -12.44 2.80
N SER A 7 39.50 -11.88 4.02
CA SER A 7 38.23 -11.72 4.74
C SER A 7 37.29 -10.84 3.94
N PRO A 8 36.03 -11.27 3.69
CA PRO A 8 35.08 -10.45 3.00
C PRO A 8 34.75 -9.17 3.79
N SER A 9 34.44 -8.09 3.08
CA SER A 9 34.00 -6.85 3.70
C SER A 9 32.67 -7.05 4.44
N LEU A 10 32.33 -6.16 5.36
CA LEU A 10 31.07 -6.19 6.09
C LEU A 10 29.87 -6.19 5.11
N SER A 11 29.93 -5.36 4.06
CA SER A 11 28.92 -5.27 3.03
C SER A 11 28.73 -6.59 2.26
N GLU A 12 29.84 -7.27 1.92
CA GLU A 12 29.78 -8.58 1.28
C GLU A 12 29.20 -9.66 2.21
N LEU A 13 29.56 -9.63 3.50
CA LEU A 13 28.99 -10.54 4.50
C LEU A 13 27.50 -10.30 4.67
N GLN A 14 27.05 -9.05 4.74
CA GLN A 14 25.64 -8.69 4.82
C GLN A 14 24.87 -9.14 3.60
N SER A 15 25.41 -8.90 2.39
CA SER A 15 24.77 -9.32 1.13
C SER A 15 24.69 -10.84 0.99
N ARG A 16 25.73 -11.58 1.41
CA ARG A 16 25.72 -13.05 1.45
C ARG A 16 24.76 -13.58 2.50
N PHE A 17 24.68 -12.93 3.66
CA PHE A 17 23.74 -13.28 4.73
C PHE A 17 22.30 -13.12 4.26
N SER A 18 21.94 -11.96 3.69
CA SER A 18 20.61 -11.72 3.13
C SER A 18 20.23 -12.78 2.08
N ARG A 19 21.09 -13.03 1.12
CA ARG A 19 20.85 -14.06 0.09
C ARG A 19 20.71 -15.47 0.68
N SER A 20 21.51 -15.84 1.68
CA SER A 20 21.42 -17.19 2.27
C SER A 20 20.12 -17.40 3.06
N ILE A 21 19.55 -16.32 3.62
CA ILE A 21 18.28 -16.37 4.34
C ILE A 21 17.10 -16.40 3.36
N VAL A 22 17.15 -15.55 2.33
CA VAL A 22 16.07 -15.40 1.34
C VAL A 22 16.05 -16.57 0.35
N ASP A 23 17.18 -16.86 -0.32
CA ASP A 23 17.23 -17.83 -1.41
C ASP A 23 17.53 -19.26 -0.95
N GLY A 24 17.84 -19.44 0.33
CA GLY A 24 18.26 -20.74 0.87
C GLY A 24 19.64 -21.23 0.37
N ALA A 25 20.33 -20.42 -0.45
CA ALA A 25 21.65 -20.76 -0.98
C ALA A 25 22.70 -20.87 0.12
N ALA A 26 23.36 -22.02 0.20
CA ALA A 26 24.39 -22.29 1.22
C ALA A 26 25.74 -21.62 0.93
N ASP A 27 25.85 -20.82 -0.14
CA ASP A 27 27.10 -20.43 -0.75
C ASP A 27 27.94 -19.48 0.10
N GLY A 28 28.95 -20.04 0.72
CA GLY A 28 30.09 -19.30 1.23
C GLY A 28 29.92 -18.57 2.58
N LEU A 29 28.73 -18.64 3.23
CA LEU A 29 28.52 -17.98 4.52
C LEU A 29 28.87 -18.87 5.73
N LEU A 30 28.65 -20.19 5.64
CA LEU A 30 28.84 -21.13 6.73
C LEU A 30 30.22 -21.01 7.43
N PRO A 31 31.35 -20.81 6.71
CA PRO A 31 32.66 -20.66 7.35
C PRO A 31 32.81 -19.42 8.24
N TRP A 32 31.91 -18.43 8.08
CA TRP A 32 31.92 -17.15 8.81
C TRP A 32 30.92 -17.12 9.97
N ILE A 33 30.09 -18.17 10.10
CA ILE A 33 29.14 -18.30 11.22
C ILE A 33 29.87 -19.01 12.38
N SER A 34 29.96 -18.31 13.53
CA SER A 34 30.55 -18.88 14.75
C SER A 34 29.73 -20.06 15.26
N ALA A 35 30.37 -21.19 15.47
CA ALA A 35 29.74 -22.44 15.91
C ALA A 35 29.41 -22.51 17.40
N ARG A 36 29.51 -21.45 18.21
CA ARG A 36 29.27 -21.42 19.66
C ARG A 36 28.18 -22.40 20.16
N GLY A 37 28.49 -23.70 20.18
CA GLY A 37 27.60 -24.77 20.65
C GLY A 37 26.45 -25.19 19.70
N ILE A 38 26.21 -24.49 18.56
CA ILE A 38 25.20 -24.83 17.60
C ILE A 38 25.87 -24.90 16.20
N GLU A 39 25.62 -25.97 15.48
CA GLU A 39 26.15 -26.19 14.15
C GLU A 39 25.75 -25.02 13.21
N PRO A 40 26.67 -24.47 12.37
CA PRO A 40 26.40 -23.30 11.53
C PRO A 40 25.16 -23.43 10.62
N SER A 41 24.91 -24.61 10.09
CA SER A 41 23.73 -24.90 9.26
C SER A 41 22.44 -24.79 10.06
N ALA A 42 22.41 -25.36 11.27
CA ALA A 42 21.26 -25.28 12.18
C ALA A 42 20.99 -23.85 12.62
N ARG A 43 22.06 -23.07 12.91
CA ARG A 43 21.94 -21.66 13.26
C ARG A 43 21.35 -20.85 12.11
N ARG A 44 21.79 -21.05 10.88
CA ARG A 44 21.22 -20.42 9.67
C ARG A 44 19.74 -20.74 9.54
N GLN A 45 19.35 -22.02 9.75
CA GLN A 45 17.94 -22.41 9.67
C GLN A 45 17.09 -21.73 10.73
N ILE A 46 17.61 -21.56 11.96
CA ILE A 46 16.93 -20.81 13.03
C ILE A 46 16.70 -19.36 12.60
N TYR A 47 17.72 -18.68 12.07
CA TYR A 47 17.58 -17.30 11.58
C TYR A 47 16.57 -17.19 10.45
N ARG A 48 16.62 -18.12 9.48
CA ARG A 48 15.67 -18.15 8.36
C ARG A 48 14.24 -18.30 8.86
N ASN A 49 13.99 -19.22 9.79
CA ASN A 49 12.68 -19.44 10.36
C ASN A 49 12.20 -18.20 11.15
N ALA A 50 13.09 -17.54 11.90
CA ALA A 50 12.77 -16.33 12.63
C ALA A 50 12.41 -15.17 11.68
N VAL A 51 13.17 -14.96 10.60
CA VAL A 51 12.87 -13.95 9.58
C VAL A 51 11.53 -14.24 8.93
N LEU A 52 11.26 -15.48 8.53
CA LEU A 52 10.00 -15.88 7.92
C LEU A 52 8.82 -15.66 8.88
N ALA A 53 8.96 -16.04 10.15
CA ALA A 53 7.93 -15.78 11.16
C ALA A 53 7.63 -14.29 11.32
N THR A 54 8.68 -13.44 11.38
CA THR A 54 8.52 -11.97 11.43
C THR A 54 7.82 -11.42 10.18
N GLN A 55 8.11 -11.96 9.00
CA GLN A 55 7.45 -11.56 7.76
C GLN A 55 5.96 -11.93 7.76
N VAL A 56 5.61 -13.14 8.19
CA VAL A 56 4.22 -13.60 8.32
C VAL A 56 3.46 -12.72 9.32
N GLU A 57 4.04 -12.43 10.48
CA GLU A 57 3.46 -11.54 11.48
C GLU A 57 3.25 -10.11 10.95
N THR A 58 4.22 -9.60 10.18
CA THR A 58 4.12 -8.28 9.52
C THR A 58 2.96 -8.26 8.51
N LEU A 59 2.78 -9.35 7.74
CA LEU A 59 1.65 -9.48 6.82
C LEU A 59 0.32 -9.57 7.57
N ALA A 60 0.23 -10.36 8.65
CA ALA A 60 -0.97 -10.45 9.48
C ALA A 60 -1.36 -9.08 10.08
N THR A 61 -0.36 -8.30 10.54
CA THR A 61 -0.58 -6.92 11.01
C THR A 61 -1.04 -5.99 9.89
N SER A 62 -0.60 -6.23 8.65
CA SER A 62 -0.93 -5.38 7.50
C SER A 62 -2.29 -5.71 6.89
N PHE A 63 -2.74 -6.97 7.01
CA PHE A 63 -3.94 -7.52 6.36
C PHE A 63 -4.88 -8.24 7.35
N PRO A 64 -5.28 -7.58 8.47
CA PRO A 64 -6.06 -8.23 9.51
C PRO A 64 -7.48 -8.62 9.07
N ALA A 65 -8.13 -7.90 8.15
CA ALA A 65 -9.44 -8.26 7.63
C ALA A 65 -9.34 -9.48 6.69
N VAL A 66 -8.32 -9.52 5.84
CA VAL A 66 -8.02 -10.68 5.00
C VAL A 66 -7.77 -11.91 5.85
N GLN A 67 -6.95 -11.80 6.92
CA GLN A 67 -6.69 -12.91 7.85
C GLN A 67 -7.97 -13.42 8.50
N ARG A 68 -8.84 -12.53 9.01
CA ARG A 68 -10.10 -12.92 9.64
C ARG A 68 -11.05 -13.64 8.68
N LEU A 69 -11.14 -13.18 7.43
CA LEU A 69 -12.04 -13.77 6.44
C LEU A 69 -11.53 -15.09 5.86
N LEU A 70 -10.21 -15.27 5.74
CA LEU A 70 -9.61 -16.54 5.31
C LEU A 70 -9.47 -17.54 6.45
N GLY A 71 -9.39 -17.07 7.70
CA GLY A 71 -8.97 -17.84 8.87
C GLY A 71 -7.45 -17.94 8.98
N ASP A 72 -6.95 -17.98 10.23
CA ASP A 72 -5.52 -17.86 10.55
C ASP A 72 -4.66 -18.89 9.79
N ALA A 73 -5.05 -20.17 9.82
CA ALA A 73 -4.26 -21.24 9.20
C ALA A 73 -4.12 -21.07 7.66
N CYS A 74 -5.19 -20.62 6.99
CA CYS A 74 -5.19 -20.38 5.55
C CYS A 74 -4.32 -19.15 5.23
N PHE A 75 -4.52 -18.06 5.97
CA PHE A 75 -3.72 -16.84 5.80
C PHE A 75 -2.23 -17.10 6.02
N ASP A 76 -1.84 -17.75 7.12
CA ASP A 76 -0.45 -18.07 7.44
C ASP A 76 0.21 -18.91 6.34
N GLY A 77 -0.54 -19.86 5.76
CA GLY A 77 -0.08 -20.66 4.62
C GLY A 77 0.26 -19.79 3.39
N TRP A 78 -0.59 -18.83 3.06
CA TRP A 78 -0.36 -17.92 1.93
C TRP A 78 0.70 -16.87 2.22
N ALA A 79 0.71 -16.31 3.43
CA ALA A 79 1.73 -15.36 3.87
C ALA A 79 3.13 -16.00 3.86
N THR A 80 3.25 -17.26 4.28
CA THR A 80 4.51 -18.02 4.22
C THR A 80 4.97 -18.24 2.78
N ARG A 81 4.06 -18.63 1.86
CA ARG A 81 4.38 -18.80 0.43
C ARG A 81 4.79 -17.49 -0.21
N TYR A 82 4.09 -16.39 0.11
CA TYR A 82 4.43 -15.06 -0.38
C TYR A 82 5.80 -14.62 0.12
N ALA A 83 6.07 -14.75 1.41
CA ALA A 83 7.35 -14.38 2.01
C ALA A 83 8.52 -15.19 1.42
N ALA A 84 8.30 -16.49 1.13
CA ALA A 84 9.29 -17.33 0.49
C ALA A 84 9.53 -16.97 -0.98
N TRP A 85 8.50 -16.51 -1.69
CA TRP A 85 8.58 -16.15 -3.10
C TRP A 85 9.14 -14.73 -3.31
N HIS A 86 8.68 -13.76 -2.53
CA HIS A 86 9.10 -12.37 -2.69
C HIS A 86 10.49 -12.09 -2.16
N GLY A 87 10.97 -12.90 -1.21
CA GLY A 87 12.21 -12.64 -0.52
C GLY A 87 12.23 -11.21 0.06
N SER A 88 12.92 -10.96 1.13
CA SER A 88 13.11 -9.59 1.62
C SER A 88 14.19 -8.89 0.77
N ASN A 89 13.86 -8.48 -0.45
CA ASN A 89 14.78 -7.73 -1.31
C ASN A 89 15.07 -6.31 -0.76
N SER A 90 14.24 -5.81 0.15
CA SER A 90 14.53 -4.61 0.92
C SER A 90 14.52 -4.96 2.40
N GLY A 91 15.54 -4.58 3.15
CA GLY A 91 15.55 -4.73 4.61
C GLY A 91 14.47 -3.91 5.33
N ASN A 92 13.58 -3.28 4.59
CA ASN A 92 12.48 -2.48 5.10
C ASN A 92 11.15 -3.27 5.04
N LEU A 93 10.77 -3.83 6.18
CA LEU A 93 9.49 -4.54 6.35
C LEU A 93 8.25 -3.65 6.09
N GLN A 94 8.41 -2.33 6.00
CA GLN A 94 7.29 -1.42 5.68
C GLN A 94 6.78 -1.61 4.23
N HIS A 95 7.62 -2.12 3.33
CA HIS A 95 7.25 -2.42 1.95
C HIS A 95 6.77 -3.86 1.74
N LEU A 96 6.92 -4.72 2.76
CA LEU A 96 6.44 -6.10 2.68
C LEU A 96 4.91 -6.12 2.61
N GLY A 97 4.39 -6.74 1.57
CA GLY A 97 2.95 -6.84 1.29
C GLY A 97 2.46 -5.93 0.17
N HIS A 98 3.33 -5.11 -0.44
CA HIS A 98 2.93 -4.25 -1.57
C HIS A 98 2.23 -5.06 -2.68
N ASP A 99 2.83 -6.18 -3.09
CA ASP A 99 2.34 -7.03 -4.18
C ASP A 99 1.56 -8.26 -3.67
N PHE A 100 1.12 -8.23 -2.41
CA PHE A 100 0.42 -9.37 -1.81
C PHE A 100 -0.94 -9.62 -2.49
N ALA A 101 -1.63 -8.54 -2.89
CA ALA A 101 -2.87 -8.62 -3.64
C ALA A 101 -2.68 -9.38 -4.97
N GLU A 102 -1.72 -8.96 -5.78
CA GLU A 102 -1.38 -9.56 -7.07
C GLU A 102 -0.93 -11.02 -6.90
N PHE A 103 -0.13 -11.29 -5.87
CA PHE A 103 0.27 -12.64 -5.55
C PHE A 103 -0.94 -13.55 -5.29
N LEU A 104 -1.92 -13.12 -4.49
CA LEU A 104 -3.11 -13.92 -4.19
C LEU A 104 -4.01 -14.10 -5.42
N GLU A 105 -4.18 -13.06 -6.24
CA GLU A 105 -4.99 -13.10 -7.46
C GLU A 105 -4.49 -14.12 -8.49
N THR A 106 -3.18 -14.39 -8.50
CA THR A 106 -2.60 -15.40 -9.41
C THR A 106 -2.75 -16.84 -8.91
N ARG A 107 -3.42 -17.08 -7.77
CA ARG A 107 -3.55 -18.41 -7.17
C ARG A 107 -4.87 -19.08 -7.60
N PRO A 108 -4.82 -20.19 -8.36
CA PRO A 108 -6.03 -20.90 -8.78
C PRO A 108 -6.90 -21.35 -7.61
N GLU A 109 -6.29 -21.67 -6.48
CA GLU A 109 -6.99 -22.12 -5.26
C GLU A 109 -7.86 -21.03 -4.63
N LEU A 110 -7.58 -19.75 -4.95
CA LEU A 110 -8.32 -18.58 -4.46
C LEU A 110 -9.25 -17.97 -5.53
N ALA A 111 -9.37 -18.58 -6.70
CA ALA A 111 -10.13 -18.03 -7.83
C ALA A 111 -11.61 -17.77 -7.54
N THR A 112 -12.19 -18.45 -6.56
CA THR A 112 -13.57 -18.22 -6.09
C THR A 112 -13.71 -16.99 -5.20
N LEU A 113 -12.62 -16.49 -4.63
CA LEU A 113 -12.57 -15.31 -3.75
C LEU A 113 -12.12 -14.09 -4.55
N ARG A 114 -12.86 -13.73 -5.60
CA ARG A 114 -12.51 -12.67 -6.56
C ARG A 114 -12.28 -11.30 -5.93
N TRP A 115 -12.94 -11.04 -4.81
CA TRP A 115 -12.83 -9.79 -4.02
C TRP A 115 -11.56 -9.70 -3.17
N LEU A 116 -10.83 -10.80 -3.01
CA LEU A 116 -9.73 -10.91 -2.05
C LEU A 116 -8.57 -9.94 -2.37
N GLY A 117 -8.20 -9.82 -3.64
CA GLY A 117 -7.17 -8.89 -4.08
C GLY A 117 -7.54 -7.44 -3.77
N ASP A 118 -8.78 -7.05 -4.04
CA ASP A 118 -9.24 -5.69 -3.77
C ASP A 118 -9.35 -5.39 -2.26
N LEU A 119 -9.70 -6.38 -1.44
CA LEU A 119 -9.66 -6.23 0.01
C LEU A 119 -8.21 -6.07 0.52
N CYS A 120 -7.26 -6.81 -0.03
CA CYS A 120 -5.83 -6.60 0.25
C CYS A 120 -5.40 -5.18 -0.14
N ARG A 121 -5.78 -4.69 -1.32
CA ARG A 121 -5.49 -3.31 -1.74
C ARG A 121 -6.08 -2.27 -0.78
N LEU A 122 -7.30 -2.48 -0.32
CA LEU A 122 -7.92 -1.61 0.69
C LEU A 122 -7.10 -1.57 1.98
N GLU A 123 -6.71 -2.71 2.55
CA GLU A 123 -5.92 -2.77 3.78
C GLU A 123 -4.52 -2.20 3.60
N TRP A 124 -3.89 -2.44 2.45
CA TRP A 124 -2.61 -1.81 2.11
C TRP A 124 -2.71 -0.29 2.02
N LEU A 125 -3.74 0.24 1.38
CA LEU A 125 -3.98 1.68 1.31
C LEU A 125 -4.26 2.27 2.70
N ARG A 126 -5.01 1.58 3.57
CA ARG A 126 -5.22 1.97 4.96
C ARG A 126 -3.90 2.09 5.72
N ARG A 127 -3.02 1.08 5.58
CA ARG A 127 -1.68 1.12 6.16
C ARG A 127 -0.86 2.31 5.63
N ARG A 128 -0.87 2.54 4.33
CA ARG A 128 -0.17 3.68 3.72
C ARG A 128 -0.75 5.04 4.14
N THR A 129 -2.05 5.12 4.39
CA THR A 129 -2.73 6.31 4.88
C THR A 129 -2.25 6.66 6.30
N ILE A 130 -2.17 5.67 7.21
CA ILE A 130 -1.73 5.92 8.58
C ILE A 130 -0.25 6.29 8.68
N LEU A 131 0.59 5.73 7.82
CA LEU A 131 2.03 5.95 7.79
C LEU A 131 2.46 7.17 6.94
N ALA A 132 1.52 7.84 6.28
CA ALA A 132 1.83 9.01 5.47
C ALA A 132 2.35 10.19 6.32
N ALA A 133 3.20 11.02 5.73
CA ALA A 133 3.72 12.21 6.39
C ALA A 133 2.58 13.12 6.87
N ASP A 134 2.82 13.83 7.97
CA ASP A 134 1.90 14.86 8.44
C ASP A 134 1.97 16.09 7.53
N ALA A 135 0.82 16.70 7.29
CA ALA A 135 0.70 17.97 6.60
C ALA A 135 -0.57 18.68 7.06
N GLN A 136 -0.57 20.00 6.97
CA GLN A 136 -1.74 20.81 7.30
C GLN A 136 -2.59 21.04 6.05
N SER A 137 -3.90 21.03 6.22
CA SER A 137 -4.86 21.44 5.19
C SER A 137 -4.98 22.95 5.12
N LEU A 138 -5.33 23.47 3.95
CA LEU A 138 -5.77 24.85 3.80
C LEU A 138 -7.18 25.00 4.39
N ASP A 139 -7.43 26.14 5.04
CA ASP A 139 -8.80 26.57 5.31
C ASP A 139 -9.48 27.07 4.02
N VAL A 140 -10.81 27.20 4.06
CA VAL A 140 -11.61 27.54 2.88
C VAL A 140 -11.23 28.91 2.30
N ALA A 141 -10.93 29.90 3.16
CA ALA A 141 -10.58 31.25 2.70
C ALA A 141 -9.21 31.26 1.98
N THR A 142 -8.23 30.58 2.57
CA THR A 142 -6.90 30.43 1.99
C THR A 142 -6.95 29.61 0.70
N LEU A 143 -7.75 28.55 0.65
CA LEU A 143 -7.94 27.76 -0.57
C LEU A 143 -8.54 28.61 -1.70
N HIS A 144 -9.58 29.40 -1.40
CA HIS A 144 -10.18 30.29 -2.40
C HIS A 144 -9.17 31.32 -2.93
N ALA A 145 -8.45 31.99 -2.01
CA ALA A 145 -7.40 32.93 -2.41
C ALA A 145 -6.30 32.30 -3.26
N SER A 146 -5.88 31.07 -2.89
CA SER A 146 -4.85 30.31 -3.63
C SER A 146 -5.33 29.90 -5.02
N LEU A 147 -6.59 29.52 -5.19
CA LEU A 147 -7.18 29.20 -6.50
C LEU A 147 -7.19 30.44 -7.41
N LEU A 148 -7.56 31.62 -6.88
CA LEU A 148 -7.54 32.87 -7.64
C LEU A 148 -6.12 33.29 -8.05
N ALA A 149 -5.14 33.05 -7.20
CA ALA A 149 -3.74 33.43 -7.45
C ALA A 149 -3.01 32.44 -8.39
N ALA A 150 -3.45 31.21 -8.47
CA ALA A 150 -2.75 30.15 -9.23
C ALA A 150 -3.00 30.18 -10.75
N GLY A 151 -3.93 31.03 -11.24
CA GLY A 151 -4.27 31.17 -12.66
C GLY A 151 -5.31 30.15 -13.16
N ASP A 152 -5.41 30.04 -14.49
CA ASP A 152 -6.57 29.43 -15.14
C ASP A 152 -6.69 27.90 -14.95
N ASP A 153 -5.58 27.19 -14.80
CA ASP A 153 -5.62 25.71 -14.69
C ASP A 153 -4.64 25.21 -13.61
N PRO A 154 -4.96 25.42 -12.31
CA PRO A 154 -4.06 25.10 -11.21
C PRO A 154 -3.92 23.60 -10.98
N VAL A 155 -2.85 23.21 -10.25
CA VAL A 155 -2.69 21.88 -9.65
C VAL A 155 -3.09 21.95 -8.19
N ILE A 156 -4.09 21.19 -7.80
CA ILE A 156 -4.50 21.02 -6.40
C ILE A 156 -3.72 19.88 -5.78
N GLN A 157 -2.95 20.19 -4.75
CA GLN A 157 -2.17 19.21 -3.99
C GLN A 157 -2.97 18.72 -2.79
N LEU A 158 -3.19 17.42 -2.71
CA LEU A 158 -3.89 16.78 -1.61
C LEU A 158 -2.95 16.50 -0.43
N LEU A 159 -3.51 16.29 0.75
CA LEU A 159 -2.76 15.80 1.91
C LEU A 159 -2.06 14.47 1.56
N PRO A 160 -0.82 14.24 2.06
CA PRO A 160 -0.06 13.02 1.77
C PRO A 160 -0.76 11.71 2.20
N CYS A 161 -1.72 11.80 3.11
CA CYS A 161 -2.49 10.65 3.61
C CYS A 161 -3.71 10.30 2.74
N VAL A 162 -4.08 11.10 1.75
CA VAL A 162 -5.23 10.83 0.87
C VAL A 162 -4.93 9.67 -0.06
N ARG A 163 -5.85 8.72 -0.11
CA ARG A 163 -5.82 7.57 -1.02
C ARG A 163 -7.19 7.36 -1.63
N SER A 164 -7.23 6.69 -2.77
CA SER A 164 -8.47 6.30 -3.43
C SER A 164 -8.38 4.87 -3.94
N LEU A 165 -9.50 4.16 -3.91
CA LEU A 165 -9.65 2.81 -4.44
C LEU A 165 -10.94 2.73 -5.26
N ALA A 166 -10.88 2.13 -6.44
CA ALA A 166 -12.04 1.66 -7.17
C ALA A 166 -12.00 0.14 -7.20
N SER A 167 -13.06 -0.49 -6.74
CA SER A 167 -13.20 -1.94 -6.67
C SER A 167 -14.47 -2.38 -7.40
N GLY A 168 -14.43 -3.54 -8.06
CA GLY A 168 -15.62 -4.20 -8.60
C GLY A 168 -16.50 -4.85 -7.53
N PHE A 169 -16.08 -4.84 -6.28
CA PHE A 169 -16.68 -5.56 -5.17
C PHE A 169 -16.98 -4.65 -3.98
N ARG A 170 -17.85 -5.11 -3.05
CA ARG A 170 -18.23 -4.41 -1.81
C ARG A 170 -17.15 -4.54 -0.73
N VAL A 171 -15.91 -4.12 -1.02
CA VAL A 171 -14.76 -4.35 -0.14
C VAL A 171 -14.79 -3.57 1.17
N LEU A 172 -15.42 -2.40 1.22
CA LEU A 172 -15.63 -1.65 2.45
C LEU A 172 -16.60 -2.39 3.37
N ASP A 173 -17.66 -2.95 2.80
CA ASP A 173 -18.65 -3.72 3.56
C ASP A 173 -18.04 -5.02 4.10
N LEU A 174 -17.22 -5.71 3.28
CA LEU A 174 -16.43 -6.87 3.73
C LEU A 174 -15.46 -6.50 4.86
N TRP A 175 -14.81 -5.33 4.73
CA TRP A 175 -13.93 -4.86 5.80
C TRP A 175 -14.71 -4.60 7.10
N HIS A 176 -15.86 -3.94 7.03
CA HIS A 176 -16.73 -3.73 8.20
C HIS A 176 -17.23 -5.07 8.78
N PHE A 177 -17.67 -5.99 7.94
CA PHE A 177 -18.06 -7.33 8.35
C PHE A 177 -16.94 -8.04 9.10
N SER A 178 -15.69 -7.93 8.64
CA SER A 178 -14.55 -8.53 9.32
C SER A 178 -14.30 -7.98 10.73
N GLN A 179 -14.80 -6.79 11.06
CA GLN A 179 -14.61 -6.15 12.37
C GLN A 179 -15.69 -6.57 13.40
N SER A 180 -16.82 -7.13 12.95
CA SER A 180 -17.95 -7.46 13.82
C SER A 180 -18.44 -8.87 13.53
N PRO A 181 -18.27 -9.83 14.48
CA PRO A 181 -18.74 -11.22 14.29
C PRO A 181 -20.27 -11.34 14.14
N GLU A 182 -21.03 -10.34 14.62
CA GLU A 182 -22.48 -10.30 14.59
C GLU A 182 -23.05 -9.58 13.35
N ALA A 183 -22.19 -9.14 12.44
CA ALA A 183 -22.62 -8.41 11.25
C ALA A 183 -23.42 -9.31 10.30
N VAL A 184 -24.38 -8.68 9.60
CA VAL A 184 -25.14 -9.34 8.54
C VAL A 184 -24.17 -9.76 7.42
N ALA A 185 -24.39 -10.95 6.88
CA ALA A 185 -23.59 -11.48 5.77
C ALA A 185 -23.60 -10.48 4.59
N VAL A 186 -22.41 -10.20 4.07
CA VAL A 186 -22.20 -9.28 2.94
C VAL A 186 -22.11 -10.10 1.66
N ASP A 187 -22.87 -9.70 0.64
CA ASP A 187 -22.64 -10.17 -0.72
C ASP A 187 -21.53 -9.33 -1.36
N PRO A 188 -20.34 -9.89 -1.57
CA PRO A 188 -19.24 -9.13 -2.16
C PRO A 188 -19.50 -8.71 -3.62
N ASP A 189 -20.35 -9.43 -4.33
CA ASP A 189 -20.70 -9.19 -5.72
C ASP A 189 -21.94 -8.24 -5.89
N ALA A 190 -22.43 -7.63 -4.80
CA ALA A 190 -23.58 -6.70 -4.84
C ALA A 190 -23.29 -5.38 -5.59
N GLY A 191 -22.12 -5.22 -6.18
CA GLY A 191 -21.76 -4.11 -7.04
C GLY A 191 -20.42 -3.46 -6.68
N PRO A 192 -19.98 -2.50 -7.53
CA PRO A 192 -18.70 -1.83 -7.34
C PRO A 192 -18.74 -0.83 -6.18
N GLN A 193 -17.58 -0.56 -5.61
CA GLN A 193 -17.36 0.54 -4.67
C GLN A 193 -16.21 1.43 -5.13
N ALA A 194 -16.39 2.73 -4.95
CA ALA A 194 -15.36 3.74 -5.16
C ALA A 194 -15.11 4.47 -3.82
N LEU A 195 -13.89 4.36 -3.29
CA LEU A 195 -13.58 4.71 -1.91
C LEU A 195 -12.53 5.82 -1.85
N LEU A 196 -12.76 6.76 -0.94
CA LEU A 196 -11.80 7.76 -0.48
C LEU A 196 -11.32 7.36 0.92
N LEU A 197 -10.00 7.41 1.14
CA LEU A 197 -9.37 7.15 2.42
C LEU A 197 -8.51 8.35 2.82
N TRP A 198 -8.54 8.72 4.10
CA TRP A 198 -7.67 9.75 4.66
C TRP A 198 -7.41 9.48 6.14
N ARG A 199 -6.47 10.22 6.72
CA ARG A 199 -6.22 10.16 8.16
C ARG A 199 -6.98 11.29 8.84
N ASP A 200 -7.85 10.91 9.77
CA ASP A 200 -8.60 11.81 10.63
C ASP A 200 -8.33 11.47 12.09
N ALA A 201 -7.91 12.46 12.89
CA ALA A 201 -7.59 12.31 14.31
C ALA A 201 -6.75 11.06 14.65
N GLY A 202 -5.75 10.74 13.82
CA GLY A 202 -4.87 9.59 13.99
C GLY A 202 -5.47 8.23 13.58
N ARG A 203 -6.67 8.22 13.00
CA ARG A 203 -7.36 7.02 12.49
C ARG A 203 -7.55 7.12 10.98
N VAL A 204 -7.76 5.98 10.33
CA VAL A 204 -8.13 5.95 8.91
C VAL A 204 -9.64 6.08 8.79
N ALA A 205 -10.07 7.20 8.24
CA ALA A 205 -11.44 7.39 7.77
C ALA A 205 -11.58 6.83 6.35
N MET A 206 -12.74 6.29 6.02
CA MET A 206 -13.07 5.73 4.72
C MET A 206 -14.50 6.14 4.35
N GLN A 207 -14.69 6.57 3.11
CA GLN A 207 -15.98 7.01 2.61
C GLN A 207 -16.20 6.45 1.19
N GLU A 208 -17.38 5.93 0.94
CA GLU A 208 -17.83 5.63 -0.41
C GLU A 208 -18.21 6.94 -1.12
N CYS A 209 -17.70 7.13 -2.33
CA CYS A 209 -17.94 8.31 -3.15
C CYS A 209 -18.45 7.89 -4.53
N ALA A 210 -18.96 8.86 -5.31
CA ALA A 210 -19.27 8.60 -6.71
C ALA A 210 -17.99 8.19 -7.48
N PRO A 211 -18.07 7.23 -8.42
CA PRO A 211 -16.92 6.81 -9.22
C PRO A 211 -16.22 7.98 -9.94
N ALA A 212 -16.97 8.97 -10.43
CA ALA A 212 -16.42 10.18 -11.05
C ALA A 212 -15.56 10.99 -10.05
N SER A 213 -16.01 11.13 -8.78
CA SER A 213 -15.24 11.82 -7.72
C SER A 213 -13.94 11.09 -7.44
N ILE A 214 -13.93 9.77 -7.44
CA ILE A 214 -12.70 8.99 -7.24
C ILE A 214 -11.75 9.12 -8.44
N ALA A 215 -12.26 9.16 -9.68
CA ALA A 215 -11.44 9.44 -10.86
C ALA A 215 -10.78 10.83 -10.80
N PHE A 216 -11.54 11.85 -10.39
CA PHE A 216 -11.07 13.21 -10.14
C PHE A 216 -9.95 13.23 -9.08
N ILE A 217 -10.21 12.69 -7.89
CA ILE A 217 -9.26 12.65 -6.77
C ILE A 217 -7.99 11.91 -7.17
N ARG A 218 -8.10 10.80 -7.90
CA ARG A 218 -6.96 10.05 -8.40
C ARG A 218 -6.11 10.89 -9.35
N ALA A 219 -6.71 11.60 -10.28
CA ALA A 219 -6.00 12.48 -11.20
C ALA A 219 -5.24 13.58 -10.44
N LEU A 220 -5.88 14.24 -9.46
CA LEU A 220 -5.22 15.22 -8.60
C LEU A 220 -4.05 14.60 -7.81
N SER A 221 -4.22 13.40 -7.28
CA SER A 221 -3.15 12.68 -6.54
C SER A 221 -1.92 12.38 -7.39
N HIS A 222 -2.09 12.29 -8.72
CA HIS A 222 -1.00 12.15 -9.68
C HIS A 222 -0.47 13.49 -10.23
N GLY A 223 -0.90 14.62 -9.64
CA GLY A 223 -0.42 15.93 -10.04
C GLY A 223 -1.05 16.48 -11.32
N ALA A 224 -2.20 15.96 -11.74
CA ALA A 224 -2.95 16.52 -12.85
C ALA A 224 -3.42 17.94 -12.52
N THR A 225 -3.54 18.78 -13.56
CA THR A 225 -4.20 20.07 -13.43
C THR A 225 -5.69 19.90 -13.20
N LEU A 226 -6.35 20.94 -12.72
CA LEU A 226 -7.76 20.91 -12.40
C LEU A 226 -8.62 20.50 -13.61
N SER A 227 -8.35 21.05 -14.80
CA SER A 227 -9.07 20.70 -16.03
C SER A 227 -8.90 19.21 -16.37
N LYS A 228 -7.67 18.68 -16.32
CA LYS A 228 -7.41 17.25 -16.58
C LYS A 228 -8.08 16.33 -15.57
N ALA A 229 -8.18 16.76 -14.33
CA ALA A 229 -8.87 16.00 -13.29
C ALA A 229 -10.38 15.99 -13.53
N VAL A 230 -10.97 17.10 -13.94
CA VAL A 230 -12.39 17.18 -14.38
C VAL A 230 -12.61 16.28 -15.60
N ASP A 231 -11.75 16.35 -16.61
CA ASP A 231 -11.84 15.46 -17.78
C ASP A 231 -11.79 13.98 -17.39
N ALA A 232 -11.00 13.62 -16.38
CA ALA A 232 -10.97 12.24 -15.88
C ALA A 232 -12.29 11.82 -15.23
N ALA A 233 -12.96 12.71 -14.51
CA ALA A 233 -14.28 12.47 -13.96
C ALA A 233 -15.35 12.37 -15.04
N MET A 234 -15.34 13.30 -16.01
CA MET A 234 -16.30 13.35 -17.11
C MET A 234 -16.23 12.13 -18.04
N ARG A 235 -15.10 11.43 -18.10
CA ARG A 235 -15.02 10.12 -18.78
C ARG A 235 -15.81 9.02 -18.09
N ILE A 236 -16.07 9.17 -16.80
CA ILE A 236 -16.88 8.21 -16.00
C ILE A 236 -18.34 8.64 -16.00
N ASP A 237 -18.58 9.94 -15.81
CA ASP A 237 -19.90 10.55 -15.80
C ASP A 237 -19.83 11.90 -16.52
N ALA A 238 -20.45 11.98 -17.70
CA ALA A 238 -20.45 13.18 -18.54
C ALA A 238 -21.17 14.38 -17.87
N GLY A 239 -22.01 14.12 -16.87
CA GLY A 239 -22.70 15.14 -16.07
C GLY A 239 -21.94 15.60 -14.83
N ALA A 240 -20.71 15.13 -14.61
CA ALA A 240 -19.93 15.47 -13.43
C ALA A 240 -19.62 16.99 -13.37
N GLU A 241 -20.05 17.64 -12.31
CA GLU A 241 -19.81 19.07 -12.06
C GLU A 241 -18.67 19.26 -11.06
N LEU A 242 -17.78 20.23 -11.33
CA LEU A 242 -16.65 20.54 -10.46
C LEU A 242 -17.06 20.75 -8.99
N ALA A 243 -18.18 21.46 -8.77
CA ALA A 243 -18.67 21.73 -7.42
C ALA A 243 -18.92 20.42 -6.64
N GLN A 244 -19.54 19.43 -7.27
CA GLN A 244 -19.84 18.13 -6.67
C GLN A 244 -18.55 17.28 -6.49
N LEU A 245 -17.61 17.35 -7.45
CA LEU A 245 -16.34 16.65 -7.38
C LEU A 245 -15.46 17.14 -6.23
N MET A 246 -15.58 18.43 -5.87
CA MET A 246 -14.82 19.04 -4.78
C MET A 246 -15.39 18.73 -3.40
N VAL A 247 -16.67 18.40 -3.26
CA VAL A 247 -17.34 18.17 -1.97
C VAL A 247 -16.55 17.22 -1.05
N PRO A 248 -16.15 16.01 -1.46
CA PRO A 248 -15.41 15.11 -0.55
C PRO A 248 -14.09 15.69 -0.05
N LEU A 249 -13.45 16.54 -0.85
CA LEU A 249 -12.18 17.18 -0.50
C LEU A 249 -12.37 18.34 0.47
N LEU A 250 -13.45 19.13 0.30
CA LEU A 250 -13.75 20.30 1.13
C LEU A 250 -14.31 19.88 2.48
N ASP A 251 -15.28 18.97 2.51
CA ASP A 251 -15.94 18.50 3.74
C ASP A 251 -14.94 17.84 4.71
N ASN A 252 -13.89 17.23 4.17
CA ASN A 252 -12.88 16.53 4.96
C ASN A 252 -11.54 17.31 5.06
N ALA A 253 -11.49 18.56 4.57
CA ALA A 253 -10.30 19.42 4.59
C ALA A 253 -9.04 18.74 4.04
N LEU A 254 -9.11 18.14 2.83
CA LEU A 254 -8.05 17.29 2.26
C LEU A 254 -7.09 18.01 1.32
N VAL A 255 -7.29 19.32 1.10
CA VAL A 255 -6.41 20.13 0.23
C VAL A 255 -5.27 20.73 1.05
N ARG A 256 -4.04 20.48 0.62
CA ARG A 256 -2.82 20.99 1.27
C ARG A 256 -2.32 22.28 0.63
N ASN A 257 -2.40 22.38 -0.70
CA ASN A 257 -1.85 23.51 -1.43
C ASN A 257 -2.47 23.62 -2.82
N VAL A 258 -2.35 24.79 -3.44
CA VAL A 258 -2.70 25.04 -4.84
C VAL A 258 -1.53 25.74 -5.51
N VAL A 259 -1.10 25.24 -6.64
CA VAL A 259 0.05 25.79 -7.37
C VAL A 259 -0.29 26.00 -8.84
N PRO A 260 0.35 26.97 -9.53
CA PRO A 260 0.19 27.14 -10.97
C PRO A 260 0.59 25.89 -11.75
N ALA A 261 0.00 25.65 -12.92
CA ALA A 261 0.32 24.51 -13.79
C ALA A 261 1.80 24.45 -14.21
N SER A 262 2.48 25.61 -14.26
CA SER A 262 3.90 25.70 -14.54
C SER A 262 4.81 25.19 -13.41
N PHE A 263 4.25 24.94 -12.22
CA PHE A 263 4.99 24.41 -11.09
C PHE A 263 5.14 22.89 -11.23
N GLN A 264 6.18 22.45 -11.96
CA GLN A 264 6.54 21.04 -11.98
C GLN A 264 7.09 20.66 -10.60
N LEU A 265 6.36 19.78 -9.90
CA LEU A 265 6.91 19.11 -8.72
C LEU A 265 8.20 18.38 -9.12
N PRO A 266 9.31 18.54 -8.38
CA PRO A 266 10.49 17.72 -8.61
C PRO A 266 10.09 16.25 -8.48
N ALA A 267 10.47 15.42 -9.45
CA ALA A 267 10.13 14.00 -9.58
C ALA A 267 10.51 13.14 -8.36
N SER A 268 11.20 13.68 -7.37
CA SER A 268 11.69 13.01 -6.16
C SER A 268 10.64 12.77 -5.07
N LEU A 269 9.45 13.37 -5.12
CA LEU A 269 8.40 13.15 -4.11
C LEU A 269 7.40 12.04 -4.49
N HIS A 270 7.43 11.55 -5.72
CA HIS A 270 6.61 10.42 -6.18
C HIS A 270 7.41 9.13 -6.44
N ALA A 271 8.72 9.16 -6.24
CA ALA A 271 9.58 8.01 -6.46
C ALA A 271 9.61 7.05 -5.25
N THR A 272 8.47 6.50 -4.87
CA THR A 272 8.44 5.06 -4.61
C THR A 272 8.04 4.47 -5.97
N ARG A 273 9.04 4.09 -6.74
CA ARG A 273 8.92 3.52 -8.08
C ARG A 273 7.89 2.41 -8.06
N GLU A 274 6.76 2.64 -8.74
CA GLU A 274 6.06 1.59 -9.44
C GLU A 274 7.02 1.16 -10.57
N HIS A 275 7.75 0.07 -10.36
CA HIS A 275 8.36 -0.66 -11.47
C HIS A 275 7.31 -1.60 -12.02
N PRO A 276 7.21 -1.72 -13.38
CA PRO A 276 6.26 -2.53 -14.10
C PRO A 276 6.38 -4.01 -13.77
#